data_94fbfa8a854c91fac7ffb5e4f7196611
#
_entry.id   94fbfa8a854c91fac7ffb5e4f7196611
#
_cell.length_a   1.000
_cell.length_b   1.000
_cell.length_c   1.000
_cell.angle_alpha   90.00
_cell.angle_beta   90.00
_cell.angle_gamma   90.00
#
_symmetry.space_group_name_H-M   'P 1'
#
loop_
_entity.id
_entity.type
_entity.pdbx_description
1 polymer ?
#
loop_
_entity_poly.entity_id
_entity_poly.type
_entity_poly.pdbx_seq_one_letter_code
_entity_poly.pdbx_strand_id
1 'polypeptide(L)'
;MTSRLLLGLQSLCIALLLVTSNAWSKDSSIYTALFSNLAVGGYDTVAYFTEGRPIKGDAHFFTQYEGVQWRFSSAKNRALFLENPQKYAPQYGGYCAWAVSQGYTASADPLRWRIVEGKLYLNYDADVQKKWEANIPDFIQKANQNWPNVLN
;
A
#
# COMPACT_ATOMS: atom_id res chain seq x y z
N MET A 1 -66.65 43.87 20.11
CA MET A 1 -65.40 43.84 20.84
C MET A 1 -64.80 42.43 20.65
N THR A 2 -64.06 42.18 19.65
CA THR A 2 -63.41 40.90 19.43
C THR A 2 -62.06 41.15 18.79
N SER A 3 -61.01 41.05 19.61
CA SER A 3 -59.61 41.10 19.18
C SER A 3 -59.28 39.82 18.43
N ARG A 4 -58.85 39.94 17.19
CA ARG A 4 -58.28 38.84 16.43
C ARG A 4 -56.75 38.86 16.58
N LEU A 5 -56.20 37.86 17.26
CA LEU A 5 -54.77 37.56 17.30
C LEU A 5 -54.35 36.96 15.95
N LEU A 6 -53.48 37.63 15.26
CA LEU A 6 -52.78 37.07 14.08
C LEU A 6 -51.49 36.38 14.58
N LEU A 7 -51.48 35.07 14.54
CA LEU A 7 -50.27 34.31 14.72
C LEU A 7 -49.47 34.32 13.41
N GLY A 8 -48.31 35.01 13.44
CA GLY A 8 -47.34 34.93 12.37
C GLY A 8 -46.58 33.64 12.44
N LEU A 9 -46.74 32.77 11.44
CA LEU A 9 -45.86 31.62 11.23
C LEU A 9 -44.52 32.13 10.66
N GLN A 10 -43.48 32.13 11.49
CA GLN A 10 -42.12 32.32 11.01
C GLN A 10 -41.60 30.97 10.49
N SER A 11 -41.52 30.88 9.16
CA SER A 11 -40.87 29.74 8.47
C SER A 11 -39.35 29.82 8.68
N LEU A 12 -38.84 28.99 9.56
CA LEU A 12 -37.40 28.82 9.78
C LEU A 12 -36.84 27.92 8.69
N CYS A 13 -36.33 28.50 7.61
CA CYS A 13 -35.55 27.77 6.58
C CYS A 13 -34.18 27.39 7.17
N ILE A 14 -34.02 26.17 7.66
CA ILE A 14 -32.72 25.62 8.01
C ILE A 14 -32.03 25.24 6.70
N ALA A 15 -31.11 26.11 6.24
CA ALA A 15 -30.21 25.79 5.14
C ALA A 15 -29.20 24.70 5.63
N LEU A 16 -29.42 23.47 5.23
CA LEU A 16 -28.49 22.38 5.49
C LEU A 16 -27.28 22.57 4.57
N LEU A 17 -26.22 23.19 5.08
CA LEU A 17 -24.93 23.29 4.41
C LEU A 17 -24.32 21.87 4.38
N LEU A 18 -24.49 21.19 3.26
CA LEU A 18 -23.74 19.98 2.95
C LEU A 18 -22.28 20.38 2.74
N VAL A 19 -21.50 20.31 3.79
CA VAL A 19 -20.03 20.36 3.69
C VAL A 19 -19.59 19.05 3.02
N THR A 20 -19.46 19.08 1.70
CA THR A 20 -18.79 17.99 0.98
C THR A 20 -17.30 18.09 1.29
N SER A 21 -16.88 17.39 2.34
CA SER A 21 -15.46 17.12 2.55
C SER A 21 -14.97 16.29 1.37
N ASN A 22 -14.19 16.89 0.48
CA ASN A 22 -13.39 16.17 -0.48
C ASN A 22 -12.35 15.36 0.33
N ALA A 23 -12.72 14.18 0.77
CA ALA A 23 -11.77 13.21 1.28
C ALA A 23 -10.91 12.80 0.08
N TRP A 24 -9.74 13.41 -0.05
CA TRP A 24 -8.70 12.88 -0.92
C TRP A 24 -8.38 11.50 -0.37
N SER A 25 -8.68 10.47 -1.16
CA SER A 25 -8.39 9.10 -0.78
C SER A 25 -6.87 8.96 -0.76
N LYS A 26 -6.32 8.85 0.44
CA LYS A 26 -4.91 8.53 0.64
C LYS A 26 -4.67 7.11 0.11
N ASP A 27 -3.58 6.90 -0.62
CA ASP A 27 -3.15 5.56 -1.00
C ASP A 27 -2.90 4.70 0.24
N SER A 28 -3.19 3.40 0.14
CA SER A 28 -2.93 2.46 1.22
C SER A 28 -1.43 2.36 1.52
N SER A 29 -1.05 2.18 2.79
CA SER A 29 0.34 1.93 3.19
C SER A 29 0.93 0.64 2.58
N ILE A 30 0.07 -0.32 2.22
CA ILE A 30 0.44 -1.54 1.50
C ILE A 30 -0.29 -1.58 0.16
N TYR A 31 0.46 -1.75 -0.91
CA TYR A 31 -0.09 -1.90 -2.25
C TYR A 31 -0.87 -3.21 -2.38
N THR A 32 -2.08 -3.10 -2.87
CA THR A 32 -2.88 -4.24 -3.34
C THR A 32 -3.45 -3.90 -4.72
N ALA A 33 -3.58 -4.90 -5.58
CA ALA A 33 -4.22 -4.70 -6.88
C ALA A 33 -5.71 -4.36 -6.71
N LEU A 34 -6.28 -3.71 -7.71
CA LEU A 34 -7.70 -3.34 -7.72
C LEU A 34 -8.58 -4.59 -7.46
N PHE A 35 -9.54 -4.45 -6.55
CA PHE A 35 -10.42 -5.54 -6.08
C PHE A 35 -9.70 -6.71 -5.40
N SER A 36 -8.47 -6.54 -4.98
CA SER A 36 -7.69 -7.52 -4.23
C SER A 36 -7.40 -7.02 -2.81
N ASN A 37 -7.28 -7.96 -1.87
CA ASN A 37 -6.79 -7.69 -0.53
C ASN A 37 -5.48 -8.46 -0.26
N LEU A 38 -4.72 -8.74 -1.31
CA LEU A 38 -3.48 -9.51 -1.23
C LEU A 38 -2.26 -8.59 -1.35
N ALA A 39 -1.42 -8.59 -0.34
CA ALA A 39 -0.10 -7.99 -0.43
C ALA A 39 0.75 -8.75 -1.46
N VAL A 40 1.56 -8.03 -2.24
CA VAL A 40 2.50 -8.58 -3.23
C VAL A 40 1.82 -9.57 -4.20
N GLY A 41 0.54 -9.31 -4.55
CA GLY A 41 -0.22 -10.20 -5.45
C GLY A 41 -0.35 -11.63 -4.95
N GLY A 42 -0.21 -11.87 -3.64
CA GLY A 42 -0.28 -13.18 -3.01
C GLY A 42 1.00 -14.00 -3.11
N TYR A 43 2.13 -13.40 -3.49
CA TYR A 43 3.45 -14.05 -3.43
C TYR A 43 3.99 -14.08 -2.00
N ASP A 44 4.74 -15.13 -1.69
CA ASP A 44 5.40 -15.35 -0.40
C ASP A 44 6.62 -14.45 -0.26
N THR A 45 6.51 -13.42 0.58
CA THR A 45 7.60 -12.44 0.74
C THR A 45 8.82 -13.02 1.45
N VAL A 46 8.65 -14.06 2.26
CA VAL A 46 9.77 -14.77 2.91
C VAL A 46 10.61 -15.56 1.89
N ALA A 47 9.96 -16.11 0.85
CA ALA A 47 10.63 -16.93 -0.16
C ALA A 47 11.70 -16.15 -0.95
N TYR A 48 11.56 -14.83 -1.14
CA TYR A 48 12.61 -14.02 -1.77
C TYR A 48 13.93 -14.09 -0.99
N PHE A 49 13.85 -14.18 0.34
CA PHE A 49 15.02 -14.22 1.22
C PHE A 49 15.55 -15.66 1.42
N THR A 50 14.66 -16.63 1.51
CA THR A 50 15.03 -18.02 1.85
C THR A 50 15.32 -18.88 0.62
N GLU A 51 14.63 -18.59 -0.49
CA GLU A 51 14.68 -19.40 -1.73
C GLU A 51 15.34 -18.62 -2.89
N GLY A 52 15.53 -17.31 -2.75
CA GLY A 52 16.12 -16.46 -3.79
C GLY A 52 15.26 -16.34 -5.05
N ARG A 53 13.95 -16.54 -4.93
CA ARG A 53 13.01 -16.46 -6.06
C ARG A 53 11.59 -16.16 -5.61
N PRO A 54 10.76 -15.57 -6.49
CA PRO A 54 9.34 -15.39 -6.22
C PRO A 54 8.61 -16.74 -6.22
N ILE A 55 7.84 -16.99 -5.16
CA ILE A 55 7.00 -18.19 -5.03
C ILE A 55 5.60 -17.73 -4.66
N LYS A 56 4.58 -18.23 -5.34
CA LYS A 56 3.19 -17.95 -4.95
C LYS A 56 2.88 -18.58 -3.59
N GLY A 57 2.26 -17.79 -2.73
CA GLY A 57 1.72 -18.27 -1.48
C GLY A 57 0.47 -19.13 -1.68
N ASP A 58 0.23 -20.03 -0.73
CA ASP A 58 -0.98 -20.84 -0.63
C ASP A 58 -2.01 -20.14 0.26
N ALA A 59 -3.28 -20.21 -0.09
CA ALA A 59 -4.37 -19.62 0.68
C ALA A 59 -4.53 -20.24 2.09
N HIS A 60 -3.99 -21.44 2.33
CA HIS A 60 -4.00 -22.09 3.65
C HIS A 60 -2.96 -21.48 4.62
N PHE A 61 -1.89 -20.88 4.09
CA PHE A 61 -0.84 -20.26 4.89
C PHE A 61 -0.90 -18.75 4.75
N PHE A 62 -1.76 -18.10 5.51
CA PHE A 62 -1.95 -16.66 5.45
C PHE A 62 -1.91 -15.99 6.82
N THR A 63 -1.74 -14.69 6.83
CA THR A 63 -1.96 -13.81 7.98
C THR A 63 -2.50 -12.46 7.54
N GLN A 64 -3.09 -11.72 8.48
CA GLN A 64 -3.43 -10.31 8.30
C GLN A 64 -2.31 -9.46 8.93
N TYR A 65 -1.79 -8.50 8.18
CA TYR A 65 -0.82 -7.55 8.66
C TYR A 65 -0.99 -6.22 7.90
N GLU A 66 -0.99 -5.10 8.63
CA GLU A 66 -1.24 -3.76 8.05
C GLU A 66 -2.55 -3.67 7.24
N GLY A 67 -3.60 -4.37 7.70
CA GLY A 67 -4.94 -4.34 7.09
C GLY A 67 -5.11 -5.17 5.83
N VAL A 68 -4.09 -5.89 5.36
CA VAL A 68 -4.15 -6.72 4.14
C VAL A 68 -3.74 -8.16 4.42
N GLN A 69 -4.12 -9.07 3.52
CA GLN A 69 -3.78 -10.49 3.62
C GLN A 69 -2.42 -10.76 2.96
N TRP A 70 -1.56 -11.44 3.69
CA TRP A 70 -0.27 -11.95 3.24
C TRP A 70 -0.35 -13.47 3.12
N ARG A 71 0.16 -14.03 2.02
CA ARG A 71 0.17 -15.48 1.78
C ARG A 71 1.59 -16.02 1.72
N PHE A 72 1.76 -17.25 2.19
CA PHE A 72 3.04 -17.92 2.27
C PHE A 72 2.98 -19.29 1.62
N SER A 73 4.10 -19.79 1.15
CA SER A 73 4.20 -21.13 0.51
C SER A 73 4.26 -22.26 1.53
N SER A 74 4.46 -21.96 2.81
CA SER A 74 4.54 -22.94 3.89
C SER A 74 4.19 -22.35 5.25
N ALA A 75 3.85 -23.22 6.20
CA ALA A 75 3.66 -22.84 7.60
C ALA A 75 4.95 -22.24 8.21
N LYS A 76 6.13 -22.74 7.80
CA LYS A 76 7.43 -22.23 8.24
C LYS A 76 7.63 -20.77 7.80
N ASN A 77 7.37 -20.45 6.54
CA ASN A 77 7.52 -19.08 6.04
C ASN A 77 6.53 -18.13 6.69
N ARG A 78 5.28 -18.57 6.91
CA ARG A 78 4.31 -17.81 7.69
C ARG A 78 4.82 -17.52 9.10
N ALA A 79 5.39 -18.49 9.80
CA ALA A 79 5.96 -18.30 11.14
C ALA A 79 7.12 -17.29 11.14
N LEU A 80 8.04 -17.37 10.17
CA LEU A 80 9.13 -16.40 10.02
C LEU A 80 8.63 -14.98 9.80
N PHE A 81 7.59 -14.82 8.98
CA PHE A 81 6.99 -13.50 8.77
C PHE A 81 6.38 -12.96 10.07
N LEU A 82 5.64 -13.78 10.82
CA LEU A 82 5.01 -13.38 12.09
C LEU A 82 6.03 -12.97 13.16
N GLU A 83 7.21 -13.59 13.17
CA GLU A 83 8.31 -13.21 14.07
C GLU A 83 8.89 -11.84 13.74
N ASN A 84 9.01 -11.50 12.45
CA ASN A 84 9.57 -10.21 12.03
C ASN A 84 8.98 -9.74 10.69
N PRO A 85 7.74 -9.21 10.68
CA PRO A 85 7.10 -8.74 9.46
C PRO A 85 7.90 -7.67 8.72
N GLN A 86 8.54 -6.75 9.44
CA GLN A 86 9.31 -5.65 8.86
C GLN A 86 10.53 -6.13 8.07
N LYS A 87 11.11 -7.27 8.47
CA LYS A 87 12.22 -7.88 7.74
C LYS A 87 11.80 -8.39 6.38
N TYR A 88 10.60 -9.00 6.29
CA TYR A 88 10.14 -9.74 5.12
C TYR A 88 9.16 -8.96 4.24
N ALA A 89 8.52 -7.92 4.77
CA ALA A 89 7.69 -7.04 3.97
C ALA A 89 8.54 -6.23 2.98
N PRO A 90 8.08 -6.00 1.75
CA PRO A 90 8.79 -5.16 0.81
C PRO A 90 8.84 -3.70 1.29
N GLN A 91 9.87 -2.99 0.91
CA GLN A 91 10.00 -1.57 1.16
C GLN A 91 8.88 -0.81 0.43
N TYR A 92 8.51 0.34 0.97
CA TYR A 92 7.47 1.22 0.40
C TYR A 92 6.13 0.51 0.23
N GLY A 93 5.77 -0.38 1.18
CA GLY A 93 4.52 -1.12 1.13
C GLY A 93 4.33 -2.03 -0.08
N GLY A 94 5.37 -2.31 -0.85
CA GLY A 94 5.30 -3.09 -2.08
C GLY A 94 4.94 -2.28 -3.32
N TYR A 95 4.89 -0.95 -3.23
CA TYR A 95 4.85 -0.07 -4.41
C TYR A 95 6.17 -0.11 -5.18
N CYS A 96 6.12 0.28 -6.45
CA CYS A 96 7.30 0.37 -7.30
C CYS A 96 8.36 1.32 -6.71
N ALA A 97 9.53 0.79 -6.37
CA ALA A 97 10.61 1.55 -5.72
C ALA A 97 11.10 2.72 -6.59
N TRP A 98 11.17 2.53 -7.92
CA TRP A 98 11.52 3.61 -8.83
C TRP A 98 10.48 4.74 -8.81
N ALA A 99 9.18 4.41 -8.86
CA ALA A 99 8.10 5.40 -8.82
C ALA A 99 8.15 6.22 -7.52
N VAL A 100 8.33 5.56 -6.37
CA VAL A 100 8.47 6.24 -5.07
C VAL A 100 9.67 7.19 -5.08
N SER A 101 10.77 6.81 -5.71
CA SER A 101 11.94 7.70 -5.86
C SER A 101 11.65 8.94 -6.72
N GLN A 102 10.65 8.87 -7.61
CA GLN A 102 10.19 9.99 -8.45
C GLN A 102 9.07 10.82 -7.77
N GLY A 103 8.62 10.44 -6.57
CA GLY A 103 7.62 11.18 -5.79
C GLY A 103 6.18 10.78 -6.05
N TYR A 104 5.92 9.59 -6.58
CA TYR A 104 4.57 9.05 -6.77
C TYR A 104 4.51 7.56 -6.50
N THR A 105 3.30 7.02 -6.40
CA THR A 105 3.06 5.58 -6.25
C THR A 105 2.74 4.94 -7.58
N ALA A 106 3.16 3.70 -7.77
CA ALA A 106 2.77 2.85 -8.89
C ALA A 106 2.73 1.39 -8.43
N SER A 107 1.96 0.57 -9.13
CA SER A 107 1.94 -0.88 -8.93
C SER A 107 3.33 -1.48 -9.12
N ALA A 108 3.55 -2.66 -8.57
CA ALA A 108 4.76 -3.42 -8.78
C ALA A 108 4.45 -4.86 -9.19
N ASP A 109 5.32 -5.42 -10.01
CA ASP A 109 5.28 -6.82 -10.41
C ASP A 109 6.10 -7.64 -9.40
N PRO A 110 5.54 -8.66 -8.74
CA PRO A 110 6.28 -9.55 -7.83
C PRO A 110 7.48 -10.25 -8.47
N LEU A 111 7.51 -10.35 -9.80
CA LEU A 111 8.64 -10.93 -10.54
C LEU A 111 9.78 -9.94 -10.78
N ARG A 112 9.58 -8.66 -10.47
CA ARG A 112 10.55 -7.56 -10.65
C ARG A 112 11.10 -7.10 -9.31
N TRP A 113 11.94 -7.93 -8.72
CA TRP A 113 12.40 -7.79 -7.35
C TRP A 113 13.92 -7.72 -7.23
N ARG A 114 14.39 -7.17 -6.13
CA ARG A 114 15.78 -7.17 -5.71
C ARG A 114 15.85 -7.11 -4.20
N ILE A 115 16.81 -7.83 -3.60
CA ILE A 115 17.21 -7.63 -2.22
C ILE A 115 18.48 -6.79 -2.21
N VAL A 116 18.44 -5.66 -1.51
CA VAL A 116 19.59 -4.75 -1.31
C VAL A 116 19.73 -4.52 0.18
N GLU A 117 20.89 -4.82 0.73
CA GLU A 117 21.18 -4.68 2.17
C GLU A 117 20.10 -5.32 3.07
N GLY A 118 19.66 -6.53 2.69
CA GLY A 118 18.67 -7.29 3.44
C GLY A 118 17.22 -6.76 3.34
N LYS A 119 16.93 -5.85 2.42
CA LYS A 119 15.60 -5.29 2.19
C LYS A 119 15.08 -5.65 0.81
N LEU A 120 13.79 -6.01 0.73
CA LEU A 120 13.12 -6.37 -0.50
C LEU A 120 12.55 -5.12 -1.19
N TYR A 121 12.90 -4.95 -2.46
CA TYR A 121 12.38 -3.89 -3.33
C TYR A 121 11.68 -4.50 -4.52
N LEU A 122 10.56 -3.91 -4.94
CA LEU A 122 9.79 -4.31 -6.10
C LEU A 122 9.75 -3.16 -7.11
N ASN A 123 9.64 -3.49 -8.40
CA ASN A 123 9.49 -2.51 -9.47
C ASN A 123 8.32 -2.86 -10.40
N TYR A 124 7.91 -1.90 -11.24
CA TYR A 124 6.72 -2.00 -12.07
C TYR A 124 6.86 -3.08 -13.16
N ASP A 125 7.94 -3.04 -13.92
CA ASP A 125 8.27 -3.96 -15.02
C ASP A 125 9.78 -4.10 -15.21
N ALA A 126 10.20 -4.83 -16.24
CA ALA A 126 11.60 -5.08 -16.54
C ALA A 126 12.38 -3.79 -16.92
N ASP A 127 11.76 -2.89 -17.67
CA ASP A 127 12.39 -1.65 -18.11
C ASP A 127 12.57 -0.67 -16.96
N VAL A 128 11.56 -0.56 -16.10
CA VAL A 128 11.64 0.25 -14.88
C VAL A 128 12.64 -0.33 -13.89
N GLN A 129 12.68 -1.66 -13.73
CA GLN A 129 13.68 -2.32 -12.89
C GLN A 129 15.10 -2.01 -13.40
N LYS A 130 15.33 -2.09 -14.69
CA LYS A 130 16.63 -1.75 -15.29
C LYS A 130 17.02 -0.28 -15.05
N LYS A 131 16.07 0.66 -15.14
CA LYS A 131 16.29 2.08 -14.80
C LYS A 131 16.68 2.23 -13.34
N TRP A 132 15.97 1.58 -12.43
CA TRP A 132 16.25 1.62 -11.00
C TRP A 132 17.62 0.99 -10.68
N GLU A 133 17.98 -0.12 -11.32
CA GLU A 133 19.25 -0.80 -11.14
C GLU A 133 20.47 0.01 -11.66
N ALA A 134 20.26 0.99 -12.53
CA ALA A 134 21.33 1.85 -13.01
C ALA A 134 21.95 2.71 -11.90
N ASN A 135 21.21 3.05 -10.84
CA ASN A 135 21.74 3.79 -9.69
C ASN A 135 20.92 3.52 -8.42
N ILE A 136 20.98 2.30 -7.91
CA ILE A 136 20.21 1.83 -6.75
C ILE A 136 20.36 2.75 -5.52
N PRO A 137 21.59 3.15 -5.09
CA PRO A 137 21.74 3.96 -3.88
C PRO A 137 21.02 5.31 -3.97
N ASP A 138 21.11 6.00 -5.11
CA ASP A 138 20.45 7.29 -5.31
C ASP A 138 18.92 7.15 -5.29
N PHE A 139 18.39 6.14 -5.98
CA PHE A 139 16.94 5.91 -6.00
C PHE A 139 16.38 5.48 -4.64
N ILE A 140 17.11 4.66 -3.87
CA ILE A 140 16.71 4.32 -2.50
C ILE A 140 16.73 5.58 -1.62
N GLN A 141 17.77 6.42 -1.71
CA GLN A 141 17.84 7.65 -0.94
C GLN A 141 16.64 8.58 -1.23
N LYS A 142 16.34 8.81 -2.51
CA LYS A 142 15.19 9.62 -2.94
C LYS A 142 13.86 9.03 -2.48
N ALA A 143 13.69 7.72 -2.64
CA ALA A 143 12.48 7.04 -2.20
C ALA A 143 12.27 7.14 -0.69
N ASN A 144 13.33 7.01 0.12
CA ASN A 144 13.27 7.18 1.56
C ASN A 144 12.88 8.60 1.99
N GLN A 145 13.27 9.63 1.22
CA GLN A 145 12.86 11.01 1.46
C GLN A 145 11.37 11.24 1.13
N ASN A 146 10.88 10.57 0.10
CA ASN A 146 9.50 10.72 -0.37
C ASN A 146 8.50 9.89 0.44
N TRP A 147 8.92 8.73 0.97
CA TRP A 147 8.07 7.84 1.73
C TRP A 147 7.91 8.30 3.19
N PRO A 148 6.71 8.24 3.79
CA PRO A 148 5.42 7.83 3.20
C PRO A 148 4.58 8.97 2.59
N ASN A 149 5.15 10.16 2.39
CA ASN A 149 4.42 11.34 1.96
C ASN A 149 3.78 11.21 0.57
N VAL A 150 4.32 10.33 -0.28
CA VAL A 150 3.75 10.01 -1.61
C VAL A 150 2.36 9.35 -1.56
N LEU A 151 1.92 8.93 -0.38
CA LEU A 151 0.58 8.33 -0.18
C LEU A 151 -0.55 9.36 -0.06
N ASN A 152 -0.25 10.66 -0.04
CA ASN A 152 -1.21 11.75 0.19
C ASN A 152 -1.65 12.43 -1.10
#